data_4a6568d49c6b3a6fb376412f835b07ba
#
_entry.id   4a6568d49c6b3a6fb376412f835b07ba
#
_cell.length_a   1.000
_cell.length_b   1.000
_cell.length_c   1.000
_cell.angle_alpha   90.00
_cell.angle_beta   90.00
_cell.angle_gamma   90.00
#
_symmetry.space_group_name_H-M   'P 1'
#
loop_
_entity.id
_entity.type
_entity.pdbx_description
1 polymer ?
#
loop_
_entity_poly.entity_id
_entity_poly.type
_entity_poly.pdbx_seq_one_letter_code
_entity_poly.pdbx_strand_id
1 'polypeptide(L)'
;MRNKKSLNMIYRLISVGLLSLCCTGAFAQGLSLKDCMEYALEKSAKLRIQTADVDDARLARRDAILNAFTPEINAGTYTYSKFGRNEDPETNTFSNTTSFTNAYQVSGGIMLFNGFEAVNNIKISKTSLMMGVEQEQKVKDEICLATMEAFCNVVYYSKLSEIVQSQVETLKEALRLARKQEELGQKGYADVLQTEADLADMQYKLILAQNKRADALISLQDLMFWEEDEELEINLATSEERYHLDELDSAEQCSQILDFALAHNPAVLIAKGKMDNAKLDLRTAKWKFAPNISLSGGVSSNYFTYPGLEGYVPQAFGDQLAANIGEYIQLSLSFPIYGKLQRHSNLRKKKNSYIRAEAEYDTALRQLRSEVERAIQDRDGTGSALFQAERREEMQEEVWNLNIKKFEQGLISAIDFRKASEDLLNAKAERLNAMLKWQLKRSVVKYYNGISYIDQF
;
A
#
# COMPACT_ATOMS: atom_id res chain seq x y z
N MET A 1 51.83 6.91 -19.78
CA MET A 1 50.61 6.14 -19.39
C MET A 1 49.60 6.96 -18.57
N ARG A 2 49.71 8.27 -18.50
CA ARG A 2 48.85 9.16 -17.60
C ARG A 2 47.68 9.84 -18.34
N ASN A 3 47.68 9.85 -19.70
CA ASN A 3 46.69 10.59 -20.50
C ASN A 3 45.43 9.77 -20.95
N LYS A 4 45.42 8.45 -20.76
CA LYS A 4 44.23 7.63 -21.17
C LYS A 4 43.13 7.55 -20.08
N LYS A 5 43.44 7.80 -18.82
CA LYS A 5 42.44 7.78 -17.71
C LYS A 5 41.61 9.07 -17.63
N SER A 6 42.17 10.21 -18.01
CA SER A 6 41.43 11.48 -18.02
C SER A 6 40.43 11.58 -19.17
N LEU A 7 40.74 11.01 -20.33
CA LEU A 7 39.86 11.00 -21.52
C LEU A 7 38.60 10.13 -21.28
N ASN A 8 38.75 8.97 -20.63
CA ASN A 8 37.62 8.09 -20.30
C ASN A 8 36.71 8.64 -19.21
N MET A 9 37.21 9.50 -18.33
CA MET A 9 36.42 10.17 -17.30
C MET A 9 35.57 11.32 -17.91
N ILE A 10 36.12 12.04 -18.90
CA ILE A 10 35.41 13.10 -19.63
C ILE A 10 34.31 12.50 -20.53
N TYR A 11 34.55 11.38 -21.19
CA TYR A 11 33.49 10.68 -21.96
C TYR A 11 32.38 10.10 -21.11
N ARG A 12 32.68 9.64 -19.87
CA ARG A 12 31.66 9.21 -18.91
C ARG A 12 30.84 10.37 -18.33
N LEU A 13 31.43 11.53 -18.11
CA LEU A 13 30.74 12.76 -17.66
C LEU A 13 29.87 13.36 -18.79
N ILE A 14 30.32 13.30 -20.05
CA ILE A 14 29.53 13.77 -21.20
C ILE A 14 28.39 12.80 -21.53
N SER A 15 28.56 11.49 -21.35
CA SER A 15 27.48 10.51 -21.57
C SER A 15 26.41 10.55 -20.48
N VAL A 16 26.74 10.88 -19.23
CA VAL A 16 25.78 11.10 -18.14
C VAL A 16 25.05 12.43 -18.31
N GLY A 17 25.74 13.48 -18.81
CA GLY A 17 25.12 14.79 -19.11
C GLY A 17 24.21 14.78 -20.32
N LEU A 18 24.40 13.89 -21.30
CA LEU A 18 23.50 13.75 -22.48
C LEU A 18 22.28 12.87 -22.19
N LEU A 19 22.35 11.95 -21.20
CA LEU A 19 21.18 11.15 -20.81
C LEU A 19 20.18 11.95 -19.92
N SER A 20 20.65 12.98 -19.24
CA SER A 20 19.76 13.83 -18.41
C SER A 20 19.01 14.92 -19.21
N LEU A 21 19.39 15.17 -20.48
CA LEU A 21 18.72 16.17 -21.33
C LEU A 21 17.61 15.60 -22.21
N CYS A 22 17.38 14.27 -22.21
CA CYS A 22 16.34 13.63 -23.01
C CYS A 22 15.01 13.41 -22.26
N CYS A 23 14.93 13.76 -20.95
CA CYS A 23 13.69 13.55 -20.16
C CYS A 23 12.78 14.78 -20.04
N THR A 24 13.11 15.93 -20.64
CA THR A 24 12.29 17.15 -20.54
C THR A 24 11.40 17.45 -21.75
N GLY A 25 11.17 16.48 -22.63
CA GLY A 25 10.48 16.70 -23.92
C GLY A 25 9.16 15.96 -24.14
N ALA A 26 8.53 15.34 -23.12
CA ALA A 26 7.36 14.47 -23.35
C ALA A 26 6.03 14.95 -22.71
N PHE A 27 5.96 16.11 -22.09
CA PHE A 27 4.73 16.58 -21.43
C PHE A 27 3.89 17.60 -22.25
N ALA A 28 4.02 17.62 -23.59
CA ALA A 28 3.16 18.45 -24.45
C ALA A 28 1.74 17.88 -24.64
N GLN A 29 1.45 16.70 -24.12
CA GLN A 29 0.11 16.12 -24.03
C GLN A 29 -0.08 15.72 -22.55
N GLY A 30 -1.05 16.34 -21.86
CA GLY A 30 -1.28 16.12 -20.42
C GLY A 30 -1.22 14.63 -19.99
N LEU A 31 -1.00 14.37 -18.71
CA LEU A 31 -0.81 13.02 -18.15
C LEU A 31 -2.03 12.12 -18.43
N SER A 32 -1.76 10.91 -18.91
CA SER A 32 -2.78 9.86 -19.03
C SER A 32 -3.08 9.25 -17.65
N LEU A 33 -4.16 8.47 -17.55
CA LEU A 33 -4.49 7.74 -16.33
C LEU A 33 -3.35 6.82 -15.89
N LYS A 34 -2.71 6.14 -16.84
CA LYS A 34 -1.56 5.27 -16.59
C LYS A 34 -0.39 6.04 -15.98
N ASP A 35 -0.02 7.18 -16.59
CA ASP A 35 1.07 8.02 -16.09
C ASP A 35 0.79 8.52 -14.67
N CYS A 36 -0.48 8.90 -14.37
CA CYS A 36 -0.90 9.30 -13.03
C CYS A 36 -0.74 8.15 -12.01
N MET A 37 -1.12 6.93 -12.38
CA MET A 37 -0.97 5.77 -11.49
C MET A 37 0.51 5.41 -11.26
N GLU A 38 1.34 5.43 -12.31
CA GLU A 38 2.78 5.17 -12.21
C GLU A 38 3.47 6.21 -11.32
N TYR A 39 3.15 7.49 -11.51
CA TYR A 39 3.66 8.59 -10.68
C TYR A 39 3.22 8.45 -9.21
N ALA A 40 1.93 8.16 -8.97
CA ALA A 40 1.41 7.94 -7.63
C ALA A 40 2.12 6.79 -6.90
N LEU A 41 2.42 5.70 -7.60
CA LEU A 41 3.19 4.58 -7.04
C LEU A 41 4.63 4.97 -6.73
N GLU A 42 5.30 5.72 -7.62
CA GLU A 42 6.69 6.14 -7.42
C GLU A 42 6.84 7.06 -6.21
N LYS A 43 5.93 8.01 -6.04
CA LYS A 43 6.01 9.05 -4.98
C LYS A 43 5.32 8.66 -3.67
N SER A 44 4.49 7.62 -3.65
CA SER A 44 3.68 7.25 -2.49
C SER A 44 4.49 6.98 -1.24
N ALA A 45 4.26 7.78 -0.19
CA ALA A 45 4.82 7.53 1.14
C ALA A 45 4.30 6.20 1.74
N LYS A 46 3.03 5.84 1.48
CA LYS A 46 2.42 4.58 1.94
C LYS A 46 3.13 3.36 1.35
N LEU A 47 3.48 3.41 0.05
CA LEU A 47 4.22 2.33 -0.59
C LEU A 47 5.66 2.25 -0.10
N ARG A 48 6.34 3.39 0.11
CA ARG A 48 7.70 3.42 0.67
C ARG A 48 7.77 2.79 2.06
N ILE A 49 6.79 3.06 2.93
CA ILE A 49 6.69 2.43 4.25
C ILE A 49 6.55 0.90 4.07
N GLN A 50 5.64 0.46 3.21
CA GLN A 50 5.41 -0.97 3.01
C GLN A 50 6.62 -1.70 2.39
N THR A 51 7.37 -1.04 1.51
CA THR A 51 8.62 -1.60 0.96
C THR A 51 9.68 -1.76 2.06
N ALA A 52 9.77 -0.82 3.00
CA ALA A 52 10.65 -0.95 4.18
C ALA A 52 10.21 -2.14 5.07
N ASP A 53 8.91 -2.33 5.30
CA ASP A 53 8.38 -3.49 6.05
C ASP A 53 8.73 -4.83 5.38
N VAL A 54 8.74 -4.88 4.03
CA VAL A 54 9.17 -6.07 3.27
C VAL A 54 10.66 -6.32 3.45
N ASP A 55 11.49 -5.27 3.46
CA ASP A 55 12.94 -5.40 3.71
C ASP A 55 13.20 -5.89 5.14
N ASP A 56 12.48 -5.37 6.14
CA ASP A 56 12.54 -5.87 7.52
C ASP A 56 12.15 -7.35 7.61
N ALA A 57 11.13 -7.77 6.88
CA ALA A 57 10.74 -9.18 6.81
C ALA A 57 11.82 -10.07 6.14
N ARG A 58 12.54 -9.54 5.13
CA ARG A 58 13.72 -10.24 4.53
C ARG A 58 14.86 -10.39 5.53
N LEU A 59 15.15 -9.34 6.29
CA LEU A 59 16.15 -9.37 7.36
C LEU A 59 15.75 -10.36 8.46
N ALA A 60 14.49 -10.32 8.91
CA ALA A 60 13.96 -11.26 9.90
C ALA A 60 14.07 -12.73 9.44
N ARG A 61 13.84 -12.99 8.14
CA ARG A 61 14.06 -14.34 7.58
C ARG A 61 15.52 -14.76 7.60
N ARG A 62 16.45 -13.87 7.23
CA ARG A 62 17.88 -14.11 7.31
C ARG A 62 18.30 -14.41 8.76
N ASP A 63 17.83 -13.59 9.69
CA ASP A 63 18.16 -13.72 11.09
C ASP A 63 17.59 -15.02 11.70
N ALA A 64 16.40 -15.45 11.31
CA ALA A 64 15.83 -16.74 11.70
C ALA A 64 16.69 -17.93 11.24
N ILE A 65 17.30 -17.84 10.05
CA ILE A 65 18.22 -18.85 9.51
C ILE A 65 19.55 -18.82 10.28
N LEU A 66 20.13 -17.63 10.47
CA LEU A 66 21.39 -17.47 11.20
C LEU A 66 21.25 -17.95 12.64
N ASN A 67 20.20 -17.56 13.35
CA ASN A 67 19.94 -18.00 14.73
C ASN A 67 19.73 -19.51 14.87
N ALA A 68 19.32 -20.18 13.80
CA ALA A 68 19.15 -21.63 13.80
C ALA A 68 20.47 -22.41 13.61
N PHE A 69 21.44 -21.84 12.88
CA PHE A 69 22.60 -22.58 12.39
C PHE A 69 23.96 -21.97 12.78
N THR A 70 23.99 -20.77 13.34
CA THR A 70 25.23 -20.11 13.75
C THR A 70 25.29 -19.94 15.27
N PRO A 71 26.47 -20.14 15.89
CA PRO A 71 26.62 -19.84 17.31
C PRO A 71 26.60 -18.34 17.55
N GLU A 72 26.04 -17.93 18.67
CA GLU A 72 26.26 -16.60 19.22
C GLU A 72 27.60 -16.57 19.92
N ILE A 73 28.46 -15.56 19.65
CA ILE A 73 29.78 -15.40 20.27
C ILE A 73 29.76 -14.08 21.04
N ASN A 74 30.07 -14.21 22.33
CA ASN A 74 30.11 -13.08 23.26
C ASN A 74 31.49 -12.97 23.89
N ALA A 75 32.03 -11.77 23.97
CA ALA A 75 33.23 -11.45 24.76
C ALA A 75 32.84 -10.53 25.91
N GLY A 76 33.35 -10.81 27.07
CA GLY A 76 33.03 -10.02 28.26
C GLY A 76 34.19 -9.96 29.23
N THR A 77 34.23 -8.93 30.04
CA THR A 77 35.09 -8.76 31.18
C THR A 77 34.26 -8.30 32.37
N TYR A 78 34.62 -8.77 33.52
CA TYR A 78 34.06 -8.28 34.78
C TYR A 78 35.16 -8.14 35.85
N THR A 79 34.97 -7.13 36.68
CA THR A 79 35.88 -6.82 37.77
C THR A 79 35.07 -6.76 39.06
N TYR A 80 35.58 -7.41 40.11
CA TYR A 80 34.99 -7.28 41.44
C TYR A 80 36.04 -7.30 42.52
N SER A 81 35.74 -6.66 43.65
CA SER A 81 36.48 -6.79 44.90
C SER A 81 35.62 -7.49 45.93
N LYS A 82 36.22 -8.43 46.64
CA LYS A 82 35.57 -9.17 47.73
C LYS A 82 36.28 -8.83 49.03
N PHE A 83 35.55 -8.42 50.04
CA PHE A 83 36.05 -8.00 51.35
C PHE A 83 35.70 -9.04 52.39
N GLY A 84 36.67 -9.30 53.29
CA GLY A 84 36.48 -10.29 54.37
C GLY A 84 37.25 -11.59 54.16
N ARG A 85 36.70 -12.72 54.66
CA ARG A 85 37.36 -14.04 54.59
C ARG A 85 37.35 -14.56 53.17
N ASN A 86 38.53 -14.59 52.54
CA ASN A 86 38.77 -15.07 51.19
C ASN A 86 39.65 -16.30 51.20
N GLU A 87 39.39 -17.23 50.25
CA GLU A 87 40.27 -18.32 49.93
C GLU A 87 41.35 -17.85 48.97
N ASP A 88 42.59 -18.16 49.27
CA ASP A 88 43.72 -17.94 48.39
C ASP A 88 43.83 -19.08 47.40
N PRO A 89 43.68 -18.84 46.08
CA PRO A 89 43.73 -19.89 45.07
C PRO A 89 45.07 -20.59 44.92
N GLU A 90 46.17 -19.95 45.37
CA GLU A 90 47.52 -20.53 45.29
C GLU A 90 47.80 -21.50 46.46
N THR A 91 47.35 -21.15 47.66
CA THR A 91 47.67 -21.88 48.87
C THR A 91 46.50 -22.68 49.46
N ASN A 92 45.30 -22.49 48.95
CA ASN A 92 44.03 -23.00 49.49
C ASN A 92 43.81 -22.69 50.99
N THR A 93 44.38 -21.60 51.47
CA THR A 93 44.21 -21.13 52.86
C THR A 93 43.20 -19.97 52.90
N PHE A 94 42.53 -19.84 54.05
CA PHE A 94 41.57 -18.76 54.27
C PHE A 94 42.19 -17.62 55.06
N SER A 95 42.20 -16.42 54.47
CA SER A 95 42.66 -15.22 55.15
C SER A 95 41.58 -14.12 55.15
N ASN A 96 41.59 -13.27 56.16
CA ASN A 96 40.67 -12.11 56.19
C ASN A 96 41.31 -10.93 55.48
N THR A 97 41.08 -10.83 54.18
CA THR A 97 41.74 -9.87 53.31
C THR A 97 40.80 -9.37 52.20
N THR A 98 41.19 -8.31 51.52
CA THR A 98 40.52 -7.85 50.31
C THR A 98 41.13 -8.60 49.11
N SER A 99 40.31 -9.19 48.28
CA SER A 99 40.75 -9.70 46.99
C SER A 99 40.18 -8.84 45.86
N PHE A 100 40.94 -8.65 44.84
CA PHE A 100 40.56 -7.99 43.58
C PHE A 100 40.68 -9.02 42.46
N THR A 101 39.63 -9.17 41.67
CA THR A 101 39.59 -10.08 40.53
C THR A 101 39.13 -9.36 39.28
N ASN A 102 39.85 -9.54 38.21
CA ASN A 102 39.44 -9.14 36.88
C ASN A 102 39.44 -10.36 35.96
N ALA A 103 38.27 -10.72 35.43
CA ALA A 103 38.09 -11.88 34.58
C ALA A 103 37.73 -11.48 33.15
N TYR A 104 38.28 -12.22 32.24
CA TYR A 104 38.06 -12.09 30.79
C TYR A 104 37.49 -13.40 30.25
N GLN A 105 36.49 -13.31 29.41
CA GLN A 105 35.92 -14.50 28.78
C GLN A 105 35.48 -14.24 27.35
N VAL A 106 35.65 -15.22 26.50
CA VAL A 106 35.01 -15.34 25.18
C VAL A 106 34.26 -16.67 25.20
N SER A 107 32.97 -16.60 24.97
CA SER A 107 32.12 -17.80 24.95
C SER A 107 31.16 -17.77 23.76
N GLY A 108 30.84 -18.94 23.27
CA GLY A 108 29.86 -19.11 22.21
C GLY A 108 28.93 -20.28 22.45
N GLY A 109 27.74 -20.22 21.93
CA GLY A 109 26.79 -21.30 22.09
C GLY A 109 25.79 -21.40 20.96
N ILE A 110 25.31 -22.60 20.70
CA ILE A 110 24.27 -22.90 19.72
C ILE A 110 23.25 -23.85 20.35
N MET A 111 21.98 -23.61 20.02
CA MET A 111 20.88 -24.48 20.39
C MET A 111 20.74 -25.60 19.35
N LEU A 112 21.11 -26.84 19.70
CA LEU A 112 21.01 -27.98 18.80
C LEU A 112 19.57 -28.49 18.67
N PHE A 113 18.80 -28.44 19.75
CA PHE A 113 17.40 -28.82 19.76
C PHE A 113 16.60 -28.04 20.81
N ASN A 114 15.49 -27.43 20.39
CA ASN A 114 14.60 -26.65 21.25
C ASN A 114 13.12 -26.93 20.94
N GLY A 115 12.77 -28.17 20.66
CA GLY A 115 11.39 -28.53 20.32
C GLY A 115 10.96 -28.01 18.93
N PHE A 116 11.84 -28.08 17.93
CA PHE A 116 11.63 -27.63 16.55
C PHE A 116 11.32 -26.10 16.40
N GLU A 117 11.54 -25.31 17.44
CA GLU A 117 11.29 -23.88 17.41
C GLU A 117 12.09 -23.18 16.31
N ALA A 118 13.40 -23.47 16.19
CA ALA A 118 14.25 -22.90 15.16
C ALA A 118 13.73 -23.20 13.74
N VAL A 119 13.37 -24.45 13.46
CA VAL A 119 12.83 -24.86 12.15
C VAL A 119 11.47 -24.21 11.87
N ASN A 120 10.60 -24.12 12.89
CA ASN A 120 9.30 -23.47 12.73
C ASN A 120 9.46 -21.95 12.54
N ASN A 121 10.39 -21.31 13.24
CA ASN A 121 10.68 -19.87 13.06
C ASN A 121 11.17 -19.55 11.64
N ILE A 122 11.99 -20.41 11.02
CA ILE A 122 12.38 -20.28 9.61
C ILE A 122 11.15 -20.35 8.69
N LYS A 123 10.20 -21.26 8.98
CA LYS A 123 8.97 -21.37 8.20
C LYS A 123 8.06 -20.15 8.40
N ILE A 124 7.90 -19.72 9.64
CA ILE A 124 7.12 -18.52 10.01
C ILE A 124 7.71 -17.28 9.32
N SER A 125 9.03 -17.08 9.39
CA SER A 125 9.68 -15.93 8.75
C SER A 125 9.54 -15.96 7.22
N LYS A 126 9.56 -17.15 6.59
CA LYS A 126 9.27 -17.31 5.15
C LYS A 126 7.83 -16.89 4.83
N THR A 127 6.86 -17.38 5.60
CA THR A 127 5.45 -17.02 5.40
C THR A 127 5.21 -15.53 5.68
N SER A 128 5.88 -14.96 6.69
CA SER A 128 5.78 -13.52 7.02
C SER A 128 6.33 -12.65 5.90
N LEU A 129 7.43 -13.05 5.25
CA LEU A 129 7.94 -12.37 4.07
C LEU A 129 6.95 -12.44 2.90
N MET A 130 6.33 -13.60 2.65
CA MET A 130 5.29 -13.72 1.62
C MET A 130 4.11 -12.80 1.93
N MET A 131 3.63 -12.77 3.18
CA MET A 131 2.56 -11.85 3.60
C MET A 131 2.97 -10.38 3.42
N GLY A 132 4.22 -10.02 3.65
CA GLY A 132 4.73 -8.67 3.42
C GLY A 132 4.66 -8.28 1.95
N VAL A 133 5.05 -9.18 1.04
CA VAL A 133 4.96 -8.98 -0.42
C VAL A 133 3.49 -8.84 -0.87
N GLU A 134 2.60 -9.68 -0.36
CA GLU A 134 1.16 -9.57 -0.66
C GLU A 134 0.54 -8.27 -0.11
N GLN A 135 1.01 -7.80 1.06
CA GLN A 135 0.58 -6.52 1.62
C GLN A 135 1.09 -5.34 0.77
N GLU A 136 2.31 -5.42 0.24
CA GLU A 136 2.84 -4.42 -0.70
C GLU A 136 1.99 -4.37 -1.98
N GLN A 137 1.63 -5.54 -2.54
CA GLN A 137 0.75 -5.61 -3.70
C GLN A 137 -0.63 -5.00 -3.41
N LYS A 138 -1.23 -5.33 -2.27
CA LYS A 138 -2.50 -4.74 -1.84
C LYS A 138 -2.43 -3.21 -1.75
N VAL A 139 -1.34 -2.66 -1.22
CA VAL A 139 -1.13 -1.20 -1.14
C VAL A 139 -1.00 -0.58 -2.54
N LYS A 140 -0.30 -1.24 -3.46
CA LYS A 140 -0.23 -0.80 -4.88
C LYS A 140 -1.60 -0.76 -5.52
N ASP A 141 -2.41 -1.80 -5.33
CA ASP A 141 -3.76 -1.89 -5.88
C ASP A 141 -4.68 -0.80 -5.31
N GLU A 142 -4.59 -0.53 -3.99
CA GLU A 142 -5.34 0.54 -3.34
C GLU A 142 -4.96 1.93 -3.88
N ILE A 143 -3.66 2.19 -4.11
CA ILE A 143 -3.19 3.46 -4.68
C ILE A 143 -3.70 3.62 -6.11
N CYS A 144 -3.57 2.59 -6.96
CA CYS A 144 -4.04 2.61 -8.33
C CYS A 144 -5.55 2.88 -8.41
N LEU A 145 -6.35 2.18 -7.60
CA LEU A 145 -7.81 2.36 -7.57
C LEU A 145 -8.19 3.77 -7.12
N ALA A 146 -7.58 4.28 -6.05
CA ALA A 146 -7.85 5.64 -5.55
C ALA A 146 -7.46 6.71 -6.58
N THR A 147 -6.31 6.54 -7.26
CA THR A 147 -5.86 7.44 -8.33
C THR A 147 -6.83 7.41 -9.51
N MET A 148 -7.32 6.23 -9.90
CA MET A 148 -8.30 6.08 -10.98
C MET A 148 -9.63 6.76 -10.65
N GLU A 149 -10.12 6.61 -9.41
CA GLU A 149 -11.34 7.30 -8.94
C GLU A 149 -11.16 8.82 -8.95
N ALA A 150 -10.04 9.33 -8.47
CA ALA A 150 -9.74 10.77 -8.47
C ALA A 150 -9.58 11.32 -9.89
N PHE A 151 -8.90 10.59 -10.78
CA PHE A 151 -8.76 10.94 -12.20
C PHE A 151 -10.14 11.00 -12.90
N CYS A 152 -11.00 10.00 -12.69
CA CYS A 152 -12.36 10.01 -13.23
C CYS A 152 -13.16 11.22 -12.74
N ASN A 153 -13.00 11.66 -11.50
CA ASN A 153 -13.64 12.89 -10.99
C ASN A 153 -13.14 14.14 -11.71
N VAL A 154 -11.83 14.25 -11.97
CA VAL A 154 -11.27 15.37 -12.73
C VAL A 154 -11.84 15.40 -14.16
N VAL A 155 -11.86 14.24 -14.83
CA VAL A 155 -12.44 14.12 -16.18
C VAL A 155 -13.91 14.52 -16.16
N TYR A 156 -14.69 14.02 -15.19
CA TYR A 156 -16.11 14.35 -15.05
C TYR A 156 -16.35 15.86 -14.92
N TYR A 157 -15.71 16.53 -13.97
CA TYR A 157 -15.94 17.96 -13.75
C TYR A 157 -15.35 18.83 -14.86
N SER A 158 -14.28 18.40 -15.51
CA SER A 158 -13.74 19.07 -16.70
C SER A 158 -14.74 19.05 -17.84
N LYS A 159 -15.26 17.86 -18.19
CA LYS A 159 -16.27 17.71 -19.25
C LYS A 159 -17.60 18.35 -18.88
N LEU A 160 -18.04 18.28 -17.64
CA LEU A 160 -19.23 18.98 -17.16
C LEU A 160 -19.09 20.50 -17.33
N SER A 161 -17.92 21.06 -17.01
CA SER A 161 -17.63 22.48 -17.19
C SER A 161 -17.73 22.89 -18.69
N GLU A 162 -17.21 22.05 -19.61
CA GLU A 162 -17.33 22.26 -21.05
C GLU A 162 -18.80 22.26 -21.52
N ILE A 163 -19.60 21.29 -21.04
CA ILE A 163 -21.03 21.17 -21.35
C ILE A 163 -21.79 22.42 -20.86
N VAL A 164 -21.57 22.81 -19.59
CA VAL A 164 -22.23 24.00 -19.01
C VAL A 164 -21.80 25.30 -19.73
N GLN A 165 -20.52 25.42 -20.09
CA GLN A 165 -20.02 26.57 -20.88
C GLN A 165 -20.73 26.69 -22.22
N SER A 166 -20.88 25.57 -22.95
CA SER A 166 -21.63 25.53 -24.21
C SER A 166 -23.09 25.97 -24.02
N GLN A 167 -23.70 25.59 -22.91
CA GLN A 167 -25.07 25.97 -22.58
C GLN A 167 -25.19 27.48 -22.26
N VAL A 168 -24.19 28.04 -21.56
CA VAL A 168 -24.11 29.51 -21.33
C VAL A 168 -24.05 30.28 -22.65
N GLU A 169 -23.25 29.83 -23.62
CA GLU A 169 -23.19 30.50 -24.93
C GLU A 169 -24.53 30.40 -25.67
N THR A 170 -25.20 29.27 -25.62
CA THR A 170 -26.53 29.09 -26.20
C THR A 170 -27.57 30.02 -25.55
N LEU A 171 -27.56 30.19 -24.24
CA LEU A 171 -28.47 31.09 -23.52
C LEU A 171 -28.16 32.58 -23.80
N LYS A 172 -26.88 32.92 -24.02
CA LYS A 172 -26.54 34.31 -24.48
C LYS A 172 -27.18 34.63 -25.81
N GLU A 173 -27.13 33.69 -26.76
CA GLU A 173 -27.79 33.89 -28.07
C GLU A 173 -29.32 33.91 -27.93
N ALA A 174 -29.89 33.05 -27.07
CA ALA A 174 -31.33 33.05 -26.77
C ALA A 174 -31.78 34.40 -26.16
N LEU A 175 -31.01 34.98 -25.25
CA LEU A 175 -31.29 36.29 -24.66
C LEU A 175 -31.23 37.42 -25.72
N ARG A 176 -30.21 37.37 -26.61
CA ARG A 176 -30.10 38.33 -27.74
C ARG A 176 -31.32 38.26 -28.63
N LEU A 177 -31.80 37.06 -28.94
CA LEU A 177 -32.99 36.82 -29.75
C LEU A 177 -34.27 37.29 -29.03
N ALA A 178 -34.44 36.97 -27.75
CA ALA A 178 -35.60 37.40 -26.94
C ALA A 178 -35.72 38.91 -26.86
N ARG A 179 -34.62 39.67 -26.70
CA ARG A 179 -34.60 41.13 -26.73
C ARG A 179 -35.04 41.68 -28.07
N LYS A 180 -34.56 41.06 -29.18
CA LYS A 180 -34.98 41.48 -30.53
C LYS A 180 -36.47 41.20 -30.82
N GLN A 181 -36.99 40.09 -30.30
CA GLN A 181 -38.42 39.74 -30.42
C GLN A 181 -39.31 40.66 -29.57
N GLU A 182 -38.82 41.12 -28.42
CA GLU A 182 -39.51 42.11 -27.58
C GLU A 182 -39.56 43.46 -28.27
N GLU A 183 -38.44 43.97 -28.86
CA GLU A 183 -38.39 45.20 -29.65
C GLU A 183 -39.37 45.16 -30.82
N LEU A 184 -39.60 43.99 -31.43
CA LEU A 184 -40.57 43.78 -32.50
C LEU A 184 -42.00 43.56 -32.01
N GLY A 185 -42.24 43.55 -30.68
CA GLY A 185 -43.57 43.33 -30.08
C GLY A 185 -44.07 41.90 -30.19
N GLN A 186 -43.16 40.92 -30.49
CA GLN A 186 -43.52 39.49 -30.61
C GLN A 186 -43.49 38.76 -29.29
N LYS A 187 -42.74 39.26 -28.30
CA LYS A 187 -42.65 38.71 -26.92
C LYS A 187 -42.78 39.79 -25.88
N GLY A 188 -43.21 39.40 -24.67
CA GLY A 188 -43.31 40.32 -23.54
C GLY A 188 -41.96 40.52 -22.83
N TYR A 189 -41.81 41.66 -22.17
CA TYR A 189 -40.65 41.97 -21.31
C TYR A 189 -40.38 40.89 -20.24
N ALA A 190 -41.42 40.20 -19.78
CA ALA A 190 -41.32 39.09 -18.83
C ALA A 190 -40.50 37.91 -19.39
N ASP A 191 -40.59 37.58 -20.69
CA ASP A 191 -39.81 36.52 -21.33
C ASP A 191 -38.33 36.92 -21.40
N VAL A 192 -38.01 38.19 -21.61
CA VAL A 192 -36.63 38.70 -21.60
C VAL A 192 -36.02 38.57 -20.21
N LEU A 193 -36.75 39.04 -19.17
CA LEU A 193 -36.31 38.90 -17.76
C LEU A 193 -36.10 37.43 -17.35
N GLN A 194 -37.00 36.53 -17.78
CA GLN A 194 -36.86 35.10 -17.50
C GLN A 194 -35.60 34.53 -18.17
N THR A 195 -35.35 34.85 -19.44
CA THR A 195 -34.16 34.39 -20.16
C THR A 195 -32.87 34.94 -19.54
N GLU A 196 -32.90 36.18 -19.05
CA GLU A 196 -31.76 36.80 -18.35
C GLU A 196 -31.48 36.11 -16.98
N ALA A 197 -32.54 35.77 -16.26
CA ALA A 197 -32.44 35.02 -15.02
C ALA A 197 -31.88 33.60 -15.27
N ASP A 198 -32.32 32.93 -16.35
CA ASP A 198 -31.85 31.60 -16.73
C ASP A 198 -30.37 31.62 -17.14
N LEU A 199 -29.92 32.68 -17.84
CA LEU A 199 -28.51 32.90 -18.15
C LEU A 199 -27.67 33.08 -16.87
N ALA A 200 -28.15 33.88 -15.92
CA ALA A 200 -27.45 34.07 -14.63
C ALA A 200 -27.36 32.78 -13.83
N ASP A 201 -28.40 31.94 -13.78
CA ASP A 201 -28.39 30.62 -13.15
C ASP A 201 -27.37 29.68 -13.81
N MET A 202 -27.31 29.68 -15.15
CA MET A 202 -26.35 28.83 -15.86
C MET A 202 -24.92 29.32 -15.68
N GLN A 203 -24.64 30.60 -15.59
CA GLN A 203 -23.34 31.17 -15.25
C GLN A 203 -22.92 30.76 -13.83
N TYR A 204 -23.86 30.76 -12.88
CA TYR A 204 -23.61 30.29 -11.54
C TYR A 204 -23.25 28.79 -11.52
N LYS A 205 -23.98 27.94 -12.27
CA LYS A 205 -23.68 26.51 -12.44
C LYS A 205 -22.29 26.31 -13.06
N LEU A 206 -21.87 27.17 -13.99
CA LEU A 206 -20.53 27.13 -14.58
C LEU A 206 -19.43 27.35 -13.52
N ILE A 207 -19.59 28.39 -12.70
CA ILE A 207 -18.65 28.68 -11.60
C ILE A 207 -18.56 27.50 -10.62
N LEU A 208 -19.69 26.89 -10.27
CA LEU A 208 -19.70 25.72 -9.41
C LEU A 208 -18.97 24.53 -10.06
N ALA A 209 -19.17 24.28 -11.35
CA ALA A 209 -18.47 23.18 -12.06
C ALA A 209 -16.96 23.43 -12.13
N GLN A 210 -16.53 24.67 -12.38
CA GLN A 210 -15.11 25.06 -12.37
C GLN A 210 -14.47 24.90 -10.99
N ASN A 211 -15.16 25.31 -9.93
CA ASN A 211 -14.68 25.11 -8.56
C ASN A 211 -14.54 23.61 -8.22
N LYS A 212 -15.54 22.80 -8.62
CA LYS A 212 -15.48 21.35 -8.43
C LYS A 212 -14.35 20.69 -9.23
N ARG A 213 -14.06 21.19 -10.43
CA ARG A 213 -12.89 20.76 -11.19
C ARG A 213 -11.59 21.07 -10.44
N ALA A 214 -11.45 22.27 -9.89
CA ALA A 214 -10.27 22.67 -9.11
C ALA A 214 -10.12 21.78 -7.86
N ASP A 215 -11.20 21.54 -7.12
CA ASP A 215 -11.21 20.64 -5.96
C ASP A 215 -10.78 19.21 -6.33
N ALA A 216 -11.25 18.69 -7.47
CA ALA A 216 -10.90 17.37 -7.96
C ALA A 216 -9.42 17.28 -8.38
N LEU A 217 -8.88 18.33 -9.01
CA LEU A 217 -7.45 18.42 -9.35
C LEU A 217 -6.58 18.41 -8.09
N ILE A 218 -6.91 19.20 -7.08
CA ILE A 218 -6.20 19.23 -5.79
C ILE A 218 -6.24 17.84 -5.14
N SER A 219 -7.39 17.17 -5.17
CA SER A 219 -7.53 15.83 -4.61
C SER A 219 -6.65 14.80 -5.34
N LEU A 220 -6.52 14.90 -6.65
CA LEU A 220 -5.65 14.04 -7.45
C LEU A 220 -4.17 14.35 -7.17
N GLN A 221 -3.79 15.63 -7.09
CA GLN A 221 -2.43 16.06 -6.74
C GLN A 221 -2.01 15.54 -5.37
N ASP A 222 -2.89 15.63 -4.37
CA ASP A 222 -2.63 15.12 -3.01
C ASP A 222 -2.40 13.60 -3.01
N LEU A 223 -3.24 12.84 -3.71
CA LEU A 223 -3.09 11.39 -3.83
C LEU A 223 -1.80 10.97 -4.55
N MET A 224 -1.38 11.75 -5.54
CA MET A 224 -0.16 11.51 -6.31
C MET A 224 1.10 11.99 -5.60
N PHE A 225 0.98 12.76 -4.50
CA PHE A 225 2.10 13.50 -3.91
C PHE A 225 2.79 14.41 -4.93
N TRP A 226 1.97 15.11 -5.76
CA TRP A 226 2.45 16.00 -6.80
C TRP A 226 3.23 17.17 -6.22
N GLU A 227 4.37 17.54 -6.84
CA GLU A 227 5.18 18.66 -6.38
C GLU A 227 4.48 19.99 -6.70
N GLU A 228 4.41 20.92 -5.73
CA GLU A 228 3.58 22.14 -5.78
C GLU A 228 4.00 23.13 -6.88
N ASP A 229 5.24 23.03 -7.39
CA ASP A 229 5.80 23.98 -8.36
C ASP A 229 5.44 23.66 -9.83
N GLU A 230 4.75 22.54 -10.10
CA GLU A 230 4.40 22.12 -11.46
C GLU A 230 2.87 22.13 -11.67
N GLU A 231 2.44 22.75 -12.76
CA GLU A 231 1.03 22.74 -13.16
C GLU A 231 0.64 21.36 -13.71
N LEU A 232 -0.35 20.71 -13.08
CA LEU A 232 -0.82 19.40 -13.49
C LEU A 232 -1.80 19.52 -14.67
N GLU A 233 -1.34 19.16 -15.86
CA GLU A 233 -2.19 19.00 -17.03
C GLU A 233 -2.58 17.53 -17.22
N ILE A 234 -3.88 17.28 -17.42
CA ILE A 234 -4.46 15.94 -17.59
C ILE A 234 -4.97 15.78 -19.02
N ASN A 235 -4.65 14.62 -19.61
CA ASN A 235 -5.23 14.22 -20.87
C ASN A 235 -6.69 13.79 -20.67
N LEU A 236 -7.63 14.62 -21.16
CA LEU A 236 -9.06 14.38 -21.06
C LEU A 236 -9.61 13.45 -22.15
N ALA A 237 -8.75 12.89 -23.00
CA ALA A 237 -9.16 11.93 -24.02
C ALA A 237 -9.55 10.60 -23.33
N THR A 238 -10.82 10.49 -23.03
CA THR A 238 -11.41 9.20 -22.63
C THR A 238 -11.73 8.42 -23.90
N SER A 239 -11.36 7.14 -23.93
CA SER A 239 -11.87 6.24 -24.98
C SER A 239 -13.40 6.20 -24.85
N GLU A 240 -14.12 6.67 -25.87
CA GLU A 240 -15.57 6.55 -25.96
C GLU A 240 -15.93 5.09 -26.28
N GLU A 241 -15.66 4.19 -25.35
CA GLU A 241 -16.13 2.81 -25.45
C GLU A 241 -17.63 2.77 -25.17
N ARG A 242 -18.42 2.34 -26.17
CA ARG A 242 -19.85 2.09 -26.01
C ARG A 242 -20.05 0.74 -25.32
N TYR A 243 -20.96 0.71 -24.37
CA TYR A 243 -21.41 -0.54 -23.76
C TYR A 243 -22.35 -1.28 -24.72
N HIS A 244 -22.04 -2.54 -24.99
CA HIS A 244 -22.93 -3.43 -25.71
C HIS A 244 -23.53 -4.46 -24.72
N LEU A 245 -24.85 -4.66 -24.77
CA LEU A 245 -25.57 -5.59 -23.89
C LEU A 245 -25.07 -7.05 -24.00
N ASP A 246 -24.38 -7.37 -25.10
CA ASP A 246 -23.79 -8.70 -25.35
C ASP A 246 -22.45 -8.93 -24.58
N GLU A 247 -21.94 -7.92 -23.87
CA GLU A 247 -20.70 -8.02 -23.06
C GLU A 247 -20.94 -8.59 -21.64
N LEU A 248 -22.16 -9.07 -21.32
CA LEU A 248 -22.42 -9.74 -20.05
C LEU A 248 -21.69 -11.09 -20.00
N ASP A 249 -20.88 -11.28 -18.96
CA ASP A 249 -20.21 -12.55 -18.73
C ASP A 249 -21.21 -13.67 -18.49
N SER A 250 -20.94 -14.84 -19.06
CA SER A 250 -21.72 -16.04 -18.75
C SER A 250 -21.54 -16.44 -17.27
N ALA A 251 -22.46 -17.20 -16.72
CA ALA A 251 -22.35 -17.73 -15.36
C ALA A 251 -21.05 -18.53 -15.14
N GLU A 252 -20.54 -19.19 -16.19
CA GLU A 252 -19.27 -19.91 -16.18
C GLU A 252 -18.07 -18.96 -16.07
N GLN A 253 -18.07 -17.84 -16.79
CA GLN A 253 -17.02 -16.80 -16.68
C GLN A 253 -17.03 -16.16 -15.29
N CYS A 254 -18.20 -15.86 -14.72
CA CYS A 254 -18.31 -15.35 -13.34
C CYS A 254 -17.72 -16.33 -12.32
N SER A 255 -17.94 -17.64 -12.49
CA SER A 255 -17.33 -18.67 -11.63
C SER A 255 -15.80 -18.70 -11.76
N GLN A 256 -15.27 -18.58 -12.98
CA GLN A 256 -13.82 -18.55 -13.22
C GLN A 256 -13.15 -17.32 -12.58
N ILE A 257 -13.77 -16.14 -12.69
CA ILE A 257 -13.29 -14.91 -12.02
C ILE A 257 -13.25 -15.11 -10.51
N LEU A 258 -14.30 -15.70 -9.92
CA LEU A 258 -14.37 -15.97 -8.50
C LEU A 258 -13.28 -16.95 -8.05
N ASP A 259 -13.09 -18.05 -8.76
CA ASP A 259 -12.09 -19.07 -8.43
C ASP A 259 -10.67 -18.50 -8.53
N PHE A 260 -10.41 -17.69 -9.56
CA PHE A 260 -9.13 -16.99 -9.71
C PHE A 260 -8.89 -16.02 -8.54
N ALA A 261 -9.86 -15.17 -8.23
CA ALA A 261 -9.75 -14.20 -7.14
C ALA A 261 -9.51 -14.88 -5.79
N LEU A 262 -10.24 -15.97 -5.46
CA LEU A 262 -10.06 -16.72 -4.22
C LEU A 262 -8.67 -17.35 -4.10
N ALA A 263 -8.02 -17.68 -5.22
CA ALA A 263 -6.68 -18.28 -5.24
C ALA A 263 -5.53 -17.24 -5.13
N HIS A 264 -5.73 -16.02 -5.65
CA HIS A 264 -4.65 -15.04 -5.87
C HIS A 264 -4.82 -13.71 -5.14
N ASN A 265 -5.98 -13.44 -4.53
CA ASN A 265 -6.20 -12.15 -3.88
C ASN A 265 -5.29 -11.96 -2.66
N PRO A 266 -4.53 -10.86 -2.56
CA PRO A 266 -3.60 -10.58 -1.48
C PRO A 266 -4.23 -10.68 -0.07
N ALA A 267 -5.46 -10.21 0.11
CA ALA A 267 -6.13 -10.24 1.43
C ALA A 267 -6.35 -11.67 1.93
N VAL A 268 -6.75 -12.59 1.04
CA VAL A 268 -6.94 -14.01 1.37
C VAL A 268 -5.60 -14.69 1.60
N LEU A 269 -4.57 -14.40 0.79
CA LEU A 269 -3.22 -14.96 0.96
C LEU A 269 -2.59 -14.52 2.28
N ILE A 270 -2.78 -13.27 2.70
CA ILE A 270 -2.35 -12.77 4.00
C ILE A 270 -3.08 -13.48 5.15
N ALA A 271 -4.40 -13.62 5.07
CA ALA A 271 -5.18 -14.31 6.09
C ALA A 271 -4.78 -15.80 6.21
N LYS A 272 -4.53 -16.48 5.09
CA LYS A 272 -4.00 -17.84 5.05
C LYS A 272 -2.61 -17.92 5.70
N GLY A 273 -1.71 -16.99 5.38
CA GLY A 273 -0.38 -16.92 5.98
C GLY A 273 -0.42 -16.74 7.49
N LYS A 274 -1.35 -15.90 8.00
CA LYS A 274 -1.58 -15.76 9.46
C LYS A 274 -2.04 -17.06 10.11
N MET A 275 -2.96 -17.77 9.47
CA MET A 275 -3.43 -19.09 9.94
C MET A 275 -2.29 -20.12 9.96
N ASP A 276 -1.48 -20.19 8.90
CA ASP A 276 -0.35 -21.11 8.79
C ASP A 276 0.71 -20.81 9.86
N ASN A 277 1.02 -19.54 10.11
CA ASN A 277 1.93 -19.12 11.19
C ASN A 277 1.38 -19.49 12.56
N ALA A 278 0.10 -19.27 12.83
CA ALA A 278 -0.54 -19.66 14.10
C ALA A 278 -0.52 -21.18 14.30
N LYS A 279 -0.65 -21.96 13.22
CA LYS A 279 -0.52 -23.44 13.26
C LYS A 279 0.90 -23.89 13.61
N LEU A 280 1.92 -23.23 13.04
CA LEU A 280 3.33 -23.50 13.37
C LEU A 280 3.65 -23.11 14.82
N ASP A 281 3.13 -21.99 15.29
CA ASP A 281 3.23 -21.54 16.68
C ASP A 281 2.62 -22.52 17.65
N LEU A 282 1.43 -23.05 17.34
CA LEU A 282 0.78 -24.10 18.12
C LEU A 282 1.63 -25.36 18.15
N ARG A 283 2.22 -25.75 17.02
CA ARG A 283 3.14 -26.90 16.93
C ARG A 283 4.36 -26.68 17.81
N THR A 284 4.98 -25.51 17.77
CA THR A 284 6.11 -25.13 18.63
C THR A 284 5.72 -25.21 20.10
N ALA A 285 4.56 -24.71 20.50
CA ALA A 285 4.07 -24.74 21.87
C ALA A 285 3.84 -26.20 22.38
N LYS A 286 3.43 -27.12 21.51
CA LYS A 286 3.34 -28.58 21.83
C LYS A 286 4.71 -29.17 22.12
N TRP A 287 5.73 -28.79 21.35
CA TRP A 287 7.08 -29.31 21.50
C TRP A 287 7.90 -28.67 22.63
N LYS A 288 7.42 -27.57 23.24
CA LYS A 288 8.03 -26.95 24.44
C LYS A 288 8.03 -27.86 25.69
N PHE A 289 7.40 -29.02 25.61
CA PHE A 289 7.49 -30.07 26.63
C PHE A 289 8.65 -31.04 26.38
N ALA A 290 9.28 -31.00 25.21
CA ALA A 290 10.47 -31.80 24.90
C ALA A 290 11.72 -31.22 25.59
N PRO A 291 12.80 -32.05 25.78
CA PRO A 291 14.06 -31.54 26.29
C PRO A 291 14.70 -30.52 25.32
N ASN A 292 15.52 -29.63 25.87
CA ASN A 292 16.38 -28.72 25.09
C ASN A 292 17.81 -29.26 25.12
N ILE A 293 18.50 -29.18 23.99
CA ILE A 293 19.90 -29.58 23.83
C ILE A 293 20.67 -28.36 23.33
N SER A 294 21.70 -27.96 24.08
CA SER A 294 22.59 -26.86 23.69
C SER A 294 24.05 -27.28 23.77
N LEU A 295 24.84 -26.74 22.83
CA LEU A 295 26.29 -26.86 22.82
C LEU A 295 26.86 -25.46 23.07
N SER A 296 27.76 -25.35 24.05
CA SER A 296 28.50 -24.13 24.35
C SER A 296 29.98 -24.43 24.53
N GLY A 297 30.79 -23.41 24.31
CA GLY A 297 32.21 -23.49 24.54
C GLY A 297 32.78 -22.10 24.79
N GLY A 298 33.93 -22.04 25.41
CA GLY A 298 34.56 -20.76 25.69
C GLY A 298 35.96 -20.87 26.19
N VAL A 299 36.62 -19.73 26.20
CA VAL A 299 37.95 -19.51 26.77
C VAL A 299 37.81 -18.39 27.79
N SER A 300 38.38 -18.60 28.96
CA SER A 300 38.40 -17.60 30.03
C SER A 300 39.77 -17.53 30.66
N SER A 301 40.11 -16.36 31.17
CA SER A 301 41.31 -16.14 32.02
C SER A 301 40.98 -15.06 33.04
N ASN A 302 41.71 -15.07 34.13
CA ASN A 302 41.55 -14.06 35.19
C ASN A 302 42.87 -13.60 35.78
N TYR A 303 42.85 -12.37 36.20
CA TYR A 303 43.88 -11.75 37.07
C TYR A 303 43.28 -11.59 38.46
N PHE A 304 44.02 -11.94 39.48
CA PHE A 304 43.63 -11.66 40.85
C PHE A 304 44.83 -11.09 41.67
N THR A 305 44.52 -10.32 42.70
CA THR A 305 45.49 -9.78 43.63
C THR A 305 44.84 -9.53 44.98
N TYR A 306 45.69 -9.44 46.02
CA TYR A 306 45.24 -9.14 47.38
C TYR A 306 45.78 -7.79 47.83
N PRO A 307 45.13 -6.67 47.53
CA PRO A 307 45.53 -5.33 47.90
C PRO A 307 45.63 -5.21 49.44
N GLY A 308 46.80 -4.78 49.96
CA GLY A 308 47.00 -4.57 51.39
C GLY A 308 47.36 -5.82 52.20
N LEU A 309 47.62 -6.95 51.60
CA LEU A 309 48.13 -8.15 52.28
C LEU A 309 49.67 -8.03 52.41
N GLU A 310 50.16 -7.96 53.64
CA GLU A 310 51.62 -7.87 53.95
C GLU A 310 52.35 -9.10 53.43
N GLY A 311 53.46 -8.88 52.72
CA GLY A 311 54.29 -9.95 52.17
C GLY A 311 53.78 -10.60 50.86
N TYR A 312 52.60 -10.19 50.35
CA TYR A 312 52.07 -10.71 49.08
C TYR A 312 52.63 -9.89 47.89
N VAL A 313 53.27 -10.56 46.96
CA VAL A 313 53.76 -10.02 45.72
C VAL A 313 52.92 -10.62 44.57
N PRO A 314 52.02 -9.86 43.93
CA PRO A 314 51.25 -10.43 42.86
C PRO A 314 52.12 -10.76 41.65
N GLN A 315 51.81 -11.87 40.96
CA GLN A 315 52.42 -12.17 39.68
C GLN A 315 52.01 -11.06 38.68
N ALA A 316 52.87 -10.85 37.69
CA ALA A 316 52.58 -9.82 36.66
C ALA A 316 51.27 -10.14 35.93
N PHE A 317 50.54 -9.12 35.59
CA PHE A 317 49.24 -9.24 34.98
C PHE A 317 49.22 -10.19 33.75
N GLY A 318 50.21 -10.03 32.84
CA GLY A 318 50.32 -10.88 31.63
C GLY A 318 50.63 -12.33 31.95
N ASP A 319 51.43 -12.59 32.97
CA ASP A 319 51.82 -13.93 33.39
C ASP A 319 50.63 -14.68 34.02
N GLN A 320 49.82 -13.98 34.84
CA GLN A 320 48.60 -14.55 35.39
C GLN A 320 47.56 -14.84 34.31
N LEU A 321 47.38 -13.92 33.37
CA LEU A 321 46.45 -14.17 32.26
C LEU A 321 46.87 -15.39 31.42
N ALA A 322 48.16 -15.55 31.16
CA ALA A 322 48.70 -16.70 30.43
C ALA A 322 48.58 -18.01 31.22
N ALA A 323 48.84 -17.97 32.53
CA ALA A 323 48.77 -19.15 33.39
C ALA A 323 47.35 -19.59 33.71
N ASN A 324 46.37 -18.66 33.74
CA ASN A 324 45.00 -18.93 34.13
C ASN A 324 44.06 -19.17 32.93
N ILE A 325 44.61 -19.37 31.70
CA ILE A 325 43.76 -19.73 30.56
C ILE A 325 43.05 -21.05 30.80
N GLY A 326 41.73 -21.01 30.74
CA GLY A 326 40.87 -22.19 30.82
C GLY A 326 39.96 -22.26 29.60
N GLU A 327 39.86 -23.44 29.03
CA GLU A 327 38.98 -23.74 27.89
C GLU A 327 37.94 -24.79 28.29
N TYR A 328 36.73 -24.65 27.76
CA TYR A 328 35.69 -25.64 27.99
C TYR A 328 34.80 -25.83 26.77
N ILE A 329 34.28 -27.06 26.63
CA ILE A 329 33.17 -27.42 25.75
C ILE A 329 32.12 -28.12 26.60
N GLN A 330 30.89 -27.66 26.51
CA GLN A 330 29.78 -28.17 27.32
C GLN A 330 28.60 -28.53 26.43
N LEU A 331 28.14 -29.78 26.53
CA LEU A 331 26.84 -30.22 26.01
C LEU A 331 25.83 -30.24 27.15
N SER A 332 24.77 -29.43 27.05
CA SER A 332 23.71 -29.34 28.06
C SER A 332 22.42 -29.98 27.55
N LEU A 333 21.84 -30.87 28.36
CA LEU A 333 20.52 -31.46 28.13
C LEU A 333 19.61 -31.05 29.29
N SER A 334 18.56 -30.28 28.99
CA SER A 334 17.63 -29.75 30.01
C SER A 334 16.22 -30.28 29.79
N PHE A 335 15.63 -30.89 30.83
CA PHE A 335 14.26 -31.38 30.83
C PHE A 335 13.33 -30.41 31.59
N PRO A 336 12.34 -29.82 30.96
CA PRO A 336 11.42 -28.89 31.60
C PRO A 336 10.34 -29.68 32.40
N ILE A 337 10.59 -30.04 33.66
CA ILE A 337 9.66 -30.84 34.46
C ILE A 337 8.45 -30.05 34.95
N TYR A 338 8.66 -28.94 35.65
CA TYR A 338 7.59 -28.09 36.20
C TYR A 338 7.89 -26.63 36.01
N GLY A 339 6.92 -25.85 35.50
CA GLY A 339 7.05 -24.43 35.23
C GLY A 339 5.75 -23.68 35.56
N LYS A 340 5.17 -23.90 36.75
CA LYS A 340 3.98 -23.22 37.26
C LYS A 340 2.80 -23.22 36.26
N LEU A 341 2.62 -24.32 35.52
CA LEU A 341 1.60 -24.49 34.47
C LEU A 341 1.68 -23.50 33.28
N GLN A 342 2.72 -22.69 33.21
CA GLN A 342 2.85 -21.68 32.14
C GLN A 342 2.86 -22.29 30.74
N ARG A 343 3.50 -23.48 30.55
CA ARG A 343 3.52 -24.17 29.26
C ARG A 343 2.14 -24.66 28.85
N HIS A 344 1.33 -25.17 29.79
CA HIS A 344 -0.06 -25.56 29.52
C HIS A 344 -0.92 -24.34 29.14
N SER A 345 -0.77 -23.23 29.87
CA SER A 345 -1.45 -22.00 29.57
C SER A 345 -1.04 -21.42 28.21
N ASN A 346 0.28 -21.45 27.89
CA ASN A 346 0.78 -21.01 26.60
C ASN A 346 0.26 -21.88 25.45
N LEU A 347 0.27 -23.20 25.60
CA LEU A 347 -0.30 -24.13 24.63
C LEU A 347 -1.79 -23.81 24.36
N ARG A 348 -2.57 -23.55 25.41
CA ARG A 348 -3.98 -23.19 25.29
C ARG A 348 -4.16 -21.84 24.58
N LYS A 349 -3.32 -20.85 24.92
CA LYS A 349 -3.32 -19.53 24.24
C LYS A 349 -3.01 -19.68 22.75
N LYS A 350 -2.00 -20.47 22.38
CA LYS A 350 -1.63 -20.72 20.98
C LYS A 350 -2.71 -21.50 20.22
N LYS A 351 -3.42 -22.44 20.89
CA LYS A 351 -4.59 -23.09 20.32
C LYS A 351 -5.71 -22.09 20.04
N ASN A 352 -5.99 -21.19 20.96
CA ASN A 352 -7.02 -20.15 20.76
C ASN A 352 -6.60 -19.17 19.66
N SER A 353 -5.30 -18.85 19.51
CA SER A 353 -4.78 -18.03 18.41
C SER A 353 -4.98 -18.70 17.05
N TYR A 354 -4.74 -20.01 16.97
CA TYR A 354 -5.02 -20.76 15.73
C TYR A 354 -6.50 -20.75 15.36
N ILE A 355 -7.39 -20.98 16.34
CA ILE A 355 -8.85 -20.94 16.11
C ILE A 355 -9.29 -19.54 15.61
N ARG A 356 -8.74 -18.47 16.18
CA ARG A 356 -9.03 -17.10 15.71
C ARG A 356 -8.54 -16.89 14.27
N ALA A 357 -7.30 -17.26 13.99
CA ALA A 357 -6.72 -17.11 12.65
C ALA A 357 -7.45 -17.95 11.58
N GLU A 358 -7.93 -19.14 11.95
CA GLU A 358 -8.78 -19.99 11.09
C GLU A 358 -10.13 -19.30 10.79
N ALA A 359 -10.78 -18.74 11.81
CA ALA A 359 -12.04 -18.00 11.63
C ALA A 359 -11.83 -16.70 10.84
N GLU A 360 -10.70 -16.01 11.01
CA GLU A 360 -10.33 -14.83 10.21
C GLU A 360 -10.12 -15.20 8.73
N TYR A 361 -9.49 -16.33 8.44
CA TYR A 361 -9.31 -16.84 7.09
C TYR A 361 -10.65 -17.18 6.43
N ASP A 362 -11.53 -17.89 7.13
CA ASP A 362 -12.88 -18.21 6.64
C ASP A 362 -13.70 -16.92 6.39
N THR A 363 -13.53 -15.92 7.24
CA THR A 363 -14.17 -14.61 7.08
C THR A 363 -13.65 -13.90 5.83
N ALA A 364 -12.32 -13.89 5.62
CA ALA A 364 -11.70 -13.28 4.44
C ALA A 364 -12.18 -13.92 3.13
N LEU A 365 -12.31 -15.25 3.10
CA LEU A 365 -12.87 -15.97 1.95
C LEU A 365 -14.32 -15.56 1.63
N ARG A 366 -15.17 -15.46 2.67
CA ARG A 366 -16.57 -15.03 2.49
C ARG A 366 -16.68 -13.58 2.05
N GLN A 367 -15.87 -12.70 2.63
CA GLN A 367 -15.83 -11.29 2.26
C GLN A 367 -15.42 -11.12 0.81
N LEU A 368 -14.31 -11.75 0.39
CA LEU A 368 -13.86 -11.69 -1.00
C LEU A 368 -14.91 -12.22 -1.98
N ARG A 369 -15.57 -13.34 -1.65
CA ARG A 369 -16.65 -13.85 -2.48
C ARG A 369 -17.75 -12.81 -2.68
N SER A 370 -18.21 -12.19 -1.59
CA SER A 370 -19.25 -11.15 -1.66
C SER A 370 -18.77 -9.89 -2.39
N GLU A 371 -17.49 -9.53 -2.29
CA GLU A 371 -16.90 -8.40 -3.01
C GLU A 371 -16.85 -8.65 -4.51
N VAL A 372 -16.42 -9.84 -4.94
CA VAL A 372 -16.38 -10.22 -6.36
C VAL A 372 -17.79 -10.29 -6.94
N GLU A 373 -18.74 -10.93 -6.25
CA GLU A 373 -20.13 -11.00 -6.69
C GLU A 373 -20.76 -9.61 -6.85
N ARG A 374 -20.48 -8.69 -5.88
CA ARG A 374 -20.93 -7.29 -5.98
C ARG A 374 -20.24 -6.54 -7.12
N ALA A 375 -18.93 -6.74 -7.31
CA ALA A 375 -18.20 -6.08 -8.38
C ALA A 375 -18.75 -6.46 -9.77
N ILE A 376 -19.09 -7.73 -9.97
CA ILE A 376 -19.73 -8.22 -11.21
C ILE A 376 -21.12 -7.57 -11.36
N GLN A 377 -21.95 -7.60 -10.30
CA GLN A 377 -23.27 -6.99 -10.30
C GLN A 377 -23.23 -5.48 -10.56
N ASP A 378 -22.28 -4.78 -9.94
CA ASP A 378 -22.08 -3.34 -10.11
C ASP A 378 -21.67 -3.00 -11.55
N ARG A 379 -20.75 -3.77 -12.16
CA ARG A 379 -20.35 -3.61 -13.56
C ARG A 379 -21.57 -3.77 -14.48
N ASP A 380 -22.34 -4.82 -14.32
CA ASP A 380 -23.50 -5.11 -15.18
C ASP A 380 -24.61 -4.07 -14.98
N GLY A 381 -24.86 -3.68 -13.73
CA GLY A 381 -25.82 -2.64 -13.40
C GLY A 381 -25.43 -1.26 -13.94
N THR A 382 -24.15 -0.88 -13.80
CA THR A 382 -23.65 0.41 -14.35
C THR A 382 -23.60 0.39 -15.88
N GLY A 383 -23.31 -0.75 -16.52
CA GLY A 383 -23.37 -0.90 -17.98
C GLY A 383 -24.81 -0.72 -18.51
N SER A 384 -25.78 -1.37 -17.87
CA SER A 384 -27.20 -1.19 -18.21
C SER A 384 -27.67 0.25 -18.00
N ALA A 385 -27.20 0.91 -16.94
CA ALA A 385 -27.49 2.32 -16.68
C ALA A 385 -26.87 3.24 -17.75
N LEU A 386 -25.63 2.95 -18.20
CA LEU A 386 -24.98 3.69 -19.28
C LEU A 386 -25.79 3.59 -20.58
N PHE A 387 -26.20 2.40 -20.97
CA PHE A 387 -27.02 2.19 -22.16
C PHE A 387 -28.32 3.03 -22.14
N GLN A 388 -29.00 3.09 -20.99
CA GLN A 388 -30.21 3.90 -20.86
C GLN A 388 -29.89 5.42 -20.85
N ALA A 389 -28.77 5.82 -20.26
CA ALA A 389 -28.33 7.20 -20.22
C ALA A 389 -27.94 7.72 -21.62
N GLU A 390 -27.26 6.89 -22.44
CA GLU A 390 -26.95 7.21 -23.84
C GLU A 390 -28.24 7.42 -24.67
N ARG A 391 -29.18 6.52 -24.53
CA ARG A 391 -30.48 6.62 -25.23
C ARG A 391 -31.27 7.85 -24.77
N ARG A 392 -31.22 8.18 -23.47
CA ARG A 392 -31.87 9.39 -22.94
C ARG A 392 -31.24 10.66 -23.49
N GLU A 393 -29.89 10.74 -23.53
CA GLU A 393 -29.19 11.88 -24.10
C GLU A 393 -29.56 12.09 -25.56
N GLU A 394 -29.53 11.04 -26.40
CA GLU A 394 -29.89 11.09 -27.80
C GLU A 394 -31.30 11.65 -27.99
N MET A 395 -32.30 11.18 -27.26
CA MET A 395 -33.68 11.68 -27.33
C MET A 395 -33.80 13.11 -26.84
N GLN A 396 -33.11 13.49 -25.76
CA GLN A 396 -33.14 14.89 -25.26
C GLN A 396 -32.43 15.86 -26.19
N GLU A 397 -31.41 15.41 -26.91
CA GLU A 397 -30.74 16.24 -27.91
C GLU A 397 -31.66 16.53 -29.12
N GLU A 398 -32.43 15.55 -29.57
CA GLU A 398 -33.45 15.76 -30.59
C GLU A 398 -34.56 16.72 -30.12
N VAL A 399 -35.09 16.53 -28.90
CA VAL A 399 -36.07 17.42 -28.28
C VAL A 399 -35.53 18.84 -28.15
N TRP A 400 -34.27 18.98 -27.72
CA TRP A 400 -33.62 20.27 -27.63
C TRP A 400 -33.52 20.98 -28.99
N ASN A 401 -33.03 20.29 -30.02
CA ASN A 401 -32.91 20.82 -31.37
C ASN A 401 -34.27 21.30 -31.96
N LEU A 402 -35.35 20.60 -31.63
CA LEU A 402 -36.70 21.02 -31.99
C LEU A 402 -37.14 22.28 -31.22
N ASN A 403 -36.83 22.34 -29.91
CA ASN A 403 -37.21 23.47 -29.07
C ASN A 403 -36.42 24.76 -29.40
N ILE A 404 -35.15 24.66 -29.80
CA ILE A 404 -34.41 25.80 -30.34
C ILE A 404 -35.16 26.41 -31.51
N LYS A 405 -35.53 25.61 -32.53
CA LYS A 405 -36.24 26.08 -33.71
C LYS A 405 -37.60 26.73 -33.38
N LYS A 406 -38.36 26.12 -32.45
CA LYS A 406 -39.62 26.69 -31.97
C LYS A 406 -39.43 27.99 -31.21
N PHE A 407 -38.38 28.10 -30.39
CA PHE A 407 -38.06 29.32 -29.66
C PHE A 407 -37.65 30.45 -30.60
N GLU A 408 -36.87 30.16 -31.65
CA GLU A 408 -36.50 31.11 -32.71
C GLU A 408 -37.70 31.63 -33.44
N GLN A 409 -38.75 30.82 -33.64
CA GLN A 409 -40.00 31.20 -34.26
C GLN A 409 -41.01 31.84 -33.29
N GLY A 410 -40.67 31.97 -32.00
CA GLY A 410 -41.55 32.53 -30.99
C GLY A 410 -42.71 31.57 -30.58
N LEU A 411 -42.65 30.29 -30.92
CA LEU A 411 -43.72 29.30 -30.73
C LEU A 411 -43.75 28.67 -29.34
N ILE A 412 -42.70 28.84 -28.53
CA ILE A 412 -42.63 28.33 -27.15
C ILE A 412 -42.23 29.44 -26.17
N SER A 413 -42.62 29.25 -24.90
CA SER A 413 -42.27 30.19 -23.84
C SER A 413 -40.79 30.08 -23.43
N ALA A 414 -40.25 31.11 -22.76
CA ALA A 414 -38.92 31.05 -22.14
C ALA A 414 -38.83 29.92 -21.09
N ILE A 415 -39.92 29.63 -20.37
CA ILE A 415 -39.98 28.56 -19.39
C ILE A 415 -39.82 27.16 -20.02
N ASP A 416 -40.50 26.90 -21.13
CA ASP A 416 -40.39 25.61 -21.86
C ASP A 416 -38.99 25.47 -22.46
N PHE A 417 -38.41 26.54 -22.99
CA PHE A 417 -37.04 26.54 -23.48
C PHE A 417 -36.03 26.26 -22.39
N ARG A 418 -36.14 26.89 -21.20
CA ARG A 418 -35.30 26.60 -20.03
C ARG A 418 -35.39 25.12 -19.61
N LYS A 419 -36.63 24.59 -19.53
CA LYS A 419 -36.83 23.17 -19.14
C LYS A 419 -36.12 22.22 -20.10
N ALA A 420 -36.23 22.45 -21.41
CA ALA A 420 -35.54 21.63 -22.41
C ALA A 420 -34.00 21.75 -22.30
N SER A 421 -33.49 22.95 -22.00
CA SER A 421 -32.06 23.17 -21.72
C SER A 421 -31.57 22.41 -20.50
N GLU A 422 -32.30 22.45 -19.40
CA GLU A 422 -31.97 21.71 -18.15
C GLU A 422 -32.06 20.19 -18.34
N ASP A 423 -33.08 19.72 -19.06
CA ASP A 423 -33.26 18.28 -19.33
C ASP A 423 -32.10 17.71 -20.17
N LEU A 424 -31.62 18.46 -21.18
CA LEU A 424 -30.45 18.10 -21.97
C LEU A 424 -29.15 18.13 -21.13
N LEU A 425 -28.94 19.18 -20.34
CA LEU A 425 -27.78 19.30 -19.46
C LEU A 425 -27.71 18.10 -18.49
N ASN A 426 -28.84 17.77 -17.87
CA ASN A 426 -28.91 16.64 -16.94
C ASN A 426 -28.66 15.30 -17.66
N ALA A 427 -29.21 15.11 -18.86
CA ALA A 427 -28.98 13.89 -19.65
C ALA A 427 -27.51 13.72 -20.04
N LYS A 428 -26.82 14.78 -20.48
CA LYS A 428 -25.38 14.77 -20.79
C LYS A 428 -24.53 14.49 -19.55
N ALA A 429 -24.83 15.12 -18.42
CA ALA A 429 -24.12 14.90 -17.15
C ALA A 429 -24.33 13.47 -16.63
N GLU A 430 -25.54 12.94 -16.71
CA GLU A 430 -25.86 11.56 -16.30
C GLU A 430 -25.15 10.53 -17.18
N ARG A 431 -25.12 10.67 -18.51
CA ARG A 431 -24.38 9.79 -19.41
C ARG A 431 -22.89 9.77 -19.07
N LEU A 432 -22.28 10.96 -18.93
CA LEU A 432 -20.87 11.08 -18.60
C LEU A 432 -20.54 10.38 -17.27
N ASN A 433 -21.36 10.59 -16.25
CA ASN A 433 -21.21 9.94 -14.95
C ASN A 433 -21.37 8.41 -15.05
N ALA A 434 -22.37 7.93 -15.79
CA ALA A 434 -22.61 6.50 -16.00
C ALA A 434 -21.44 5.85 -16.74
N MET A 435 -20.88 6.50 -17.78
CA MET A 435 -19.73 6.02 -18.53
C MET A 435 -18.49 5.85 -17.65
N LEU A 436 -18.13 6.88 -16.88
CA LEU A 436 -16.96 6.83 -16.01
C LEU A 436 -17.12 5.79 -14.89
N LYS A 437 -18.33 5.68 -14.31
CA LYS A 437 -18.62 4.65 -13.32
C LYS A 437 -18.52 3.24 -13.90
N TRP A 438 -19.03 3.03 -15.09
CA TRP A 438 -18.93 1.73 -15.76
C TRP A 438 -17.48 1.36 -16.05
N GLN A 439 -16.66 2.28 -16.57
CA GLN A 439 -15.22 2.04 -16.80
C GLN A 439 -14.51 1.65 -15.51
N LEU A 440 -14.78 2.37 -14.40
CA LEU A 440 -14.23 2.06 -13.09
C LEU A 440 -14.63 0.64 -12.62
N LYS A 441 -15.93 0.30 -12.68
CA LYS A 441 -16.44 -1.01 -12.25
C LYS A 441 -15.93 -2.16 -13.13
N ARG A 442 -15.81 -1.93 -14.44
CA ARG A 442 -15.18 -2.86 -15.38
C ARG A 442 -13.71 -3.13 -15.03
N SER A 443 -12.96 -2.09 -14.67
CA SER A 443 -11.57 -2.22 -14.22
C SER A 443 -11.44 -3.05 -12.96
N VAL A 444 -12.34 -2.90 -11.99
CA VAL A 444 -12.36 -3.71 -10.77
C VAL A 444 -12.61 -5.20 -11.08
N VAL A 445 -13.53 -5.51 -12.00
CA VAL A 445 -13.78 -6.91 -12.41
C VAL A 445 -12.57 -7.49 -13.16
N LYS A 446 -11.91 -6.71 -14.05
CA LYS A 446 -10.67 -7.13 -14.71
C LYS A 446 -9.55 -7.43 -13.71
N TYR A 447 -9.45 -6.64 -12.64
CA TYR A 447 -8.50 -6.89 -11.55
C TYR A 447 -8.78 -8.24 -10.88
N TYR A 448 -10.03 -8.55 -10.54
CA TYR A 448 -10.38 -9.86 -9.99
C TYR A 448 -10.14 -11.02 -10.95
N ASN A 449 -10.08 -10.74 -12.25
CA ASN A 449 -9.69 -11.72 -13.30
C ASN A 449 -8.19 -11.79 -13.55
N GLY A 450 -7.36 -11.08 -12.75
CA GLY A 450 -5.90 -11.17 -12.76
C GLY A 450 -5.18 -10.15 -13.62
N ILE A 451 -5.86 -9.12 -14.11
CA ILE A 451 -5.23 -8.03 -14.87
C ILE A 451 -5.00 -6.86 -13.90
N SER A 452 -3.74 -6.53 -13.63
CA SER A 452 -3.37 -5.39 -12.78
C SER A 452 -4.00 -4.08 -13.29
N TYR A 453 -4.34 -3.15 -12.39
CA TYR A 453 -4.91 -1.85 -12.78
C TYR A 453 -4.04 -1.08 -13.78
N ILE A 454 -2.71 -1.14 -13.65
CA ILE A 454 -1.76 -0.48 -14.56
C ILE A 454 -1.78 -1.10 -15.96
N ASP A 455 -1.94 -2.43 -16.05
CA ASP A 455 -1.87 -3.17 -17.31
C ASP A 455 -3.16 -3.09 -18.12
N GLN A 456 -4.17 -2.42 -17.60
CA GLN A 456 -5.46 -2.25 -18.27
C GLN A 456 -5.48 -1.06 -19.26
N PHE A 457 -4.46 -0.18 -19.17
CA PHE A 457 -4.37 1.09 -19.92
C PHE A 457 -3.06 1.24 -20.70
#